data_3fc811fff6c1ce31f783c6494905290b
#
_entry.id   3fc811fff6c1ce31f783c6494905290b
#
_cell.length_a   1.000
_cell.length_b   1.000
_cell.length_c   1.000
_cell.angle_alpha   90.00
_cell.angle_beta   90.00
_cell.angle_gamma   90.00
#
_symmetry.space_group_name_H-M   'P 1'
#
loop_
_entity.id
_entity.type
_entity.pdbx_description
1 polymer ?
#
loop_
_entity_poly.entity_id
_entity_poly.type
_entity_poly.pdbx_seq_one_letter_code
_entity_poly.pdbx_strand_id
1 'polypeptide(L)' 'MKIFNIILASIIFIGGVFSFEDGDYLMAVIMFICSIGLLFI' A
#
# COMPACT_ATOMS: atom_id res chain seq x y z
N MET A 1 -13.59 -10.54 -2.52
CA MET A 1 -14.40 -9.83 -1.53
C MET A 1 -13.79 -8.48 -1.21
N LYS A 2 -14.61 -7.43 -1.17
CA LYS A 2 -14.11 -6.07 -1.00
C LYS A 2 -13.47 -5.84 0.37
N ILE A 3 -14.03 -6.44 1.41
CA ILE A 3 -13.48 -6.28 2.75
C ILE A 3 -12.05 -6.79 2.83
N PHE A 4 -11.79 -7.94 2.23
CA PHE A 4 -10.45 -8.50 2.20
C PHE A 4 -9.47 -7.58 1.46
N ASN A 5 -9.92 -7.03 0.33
CA ASN A 5 -9.09 -6.10 -0.44
C ASN A 5 -8.79 -4.82 0.35
N ILE A 6 -9.77 -4.32 1.10
CA ILE A 6 -9.58 -3.12 1.92
C ILE A 6 -8.56 -3.39 3.02
N ILE A 7 -8.63 -4.54 3.66
CA ILE A 7 -7.68 -4.91 4.71
C ILE A 7 -6.26 -5.00 4.15
N LEU A 8 -6.11 -5.68 3.01
CA LEU A 8 -4.81 -5.79 2.36
C LEU A 8 -4.27 -4.43 1.93
N ALA A 9 -5.12 -3.60 1.37
CA ALA A 9 -4.72 -2.25 0.95
C ALA A 9 -4.26 -1.42 2.14
N SER A 10 -4.94 -1.55 3.28
CA SER A 10 -4.55 -0.84 4.49
C SER A 10 -3.17 -1.27 4.99
N ILE A 11 -2.92 -2.58 5.01
CA ILE A 11 -1.63 -3.11 5.43
C ILE A 11 -0.52 -2.61 4.51
N ILE A 12 -0.76 -2.64 3.21
CA ILE A 12 0.22 -2.19 2.22
C ILE A 12 0.46 -0.69 2.36
N PHE A 13 -0.59 0.07 2.61
CA PHE A 13 -0.49 1.51 2.80
C PHE A 13 0.40 1.85 4.00
N ILE A 14 0.19 1.18 5.12
CA ILE A 14 1.00 1.37 6.31
C ILE A 14 2.46 1.01 6.02
N GLY A 15 2.70 -0.11 5.34
CA GLY A 15 4.04 -0.50 4.92
C GLY A 15 4.69 0.54 4.03
N GLY A 16 3.93 1.14 3.12
CA GLY A 16 4.43 2.21 2.26
C GLY A 16 4.87 3.44 3.04
N VAL A 17 4.12 3.81 4.07
CA VAL A 17 4.48 4.94 4.93
C VAL A 17 5.80 4.65 5.66
N PHE A 18 5.96 3.45 6.21
CA PHE A 18 7.19 3.07 6.88
C PHE A 18 8.38 3.08 5.92
N SER A 19 8.21 2.57 4.71
CA SER A 19 9.28 2.60 3.70
C SER A 19 9.67 4.03 3.34
N PHE A 20 8.69 4.91 3.27
CA PHE A 20 8.94 6.31 2.96
C PHE A 20 9.81 6.96 4.05
N GLU A 21 9.50 6.68 5.31
CA GLU A 21 10.26 7.22 6.43
C GLU A 21 11.69 6.68 6.48
N ASP A 22 11.88 5.43 6.08
CA ASP A 22 13.21 4.82 6.02
C ASP A 22 14.05 5.33 4.84
N GLY A 23 13.45 6.13 3.96
CA GLY A 23 14.15 6.65 2.80
C GLY A 23 14.04 5.77 1.57
N ASP A 24 13.26 4.70 1.64
CA ASP A 24 13.07 3.76 0.54
C ASP A 24 11.90 4.22 -0.33
N TYR A 25 12.10 5.33 -1.03
CA TYR A 25 11.04 5.96 -1.80
C TYR A 25 10.50 5.06 -2.92
N LEU A 26 11.39 4.31 -3.55
CA LEU A 26 10.98 3.42 -4.64
C LEU A 26 9.98 2.39 -4.15
N MET A 27 10.26 1.73 -3.04
CA MET A 27 9.34 0.74 -2.47
C MET A 27 8.04 1.40 -2.01
N ALA A 28 8.14 2.59 -1.41
CA ALA A 28 6.95 3.30 -0.96
C ALA A 28 6.01 3.61 -2.13
N VAL A 29 6.55 4.07 -3.25
CA VAL A 29 5.74 4.36 -4.43
C VAL A 29 5.07 3.10 -4.96
N ILE A 30 5.81 2.01 -5.05
CA ILE A 30 5.26 0.73 -5.52
C ILE A 30 4.13 0.28 -4.59
N MET A 31 4.33 0.36 -3.29
CA MET A 31 3.32 -0.07 -2.32
C MET A 31 2.07 0.79 -2.38
N PHE A 32 2.22 2.10 -2.57
CA PHE A 32 1.07 2.99 -2.72
C PHE A 32 0.27 2.67 -3.98
N ILE A 33 0.96 2.43 -5.08
CA ILE A 33 0.29 2.07 -6.33
C ILE A 33 -0.46 0.75 -6.17
N CYS A 34 0.15 -0.24 -5.54
CA CYS A 34 -0.51 -1.52 -5.27
C CYS A 34 -1.74 -1.35 -4.37
N SER A 35 -1.62 -0.52 -3.34
CA SER A 35 -2.74 -0.26 -2.43
C SER A 35 -3.92 0.34 -3.18
N ILE A 36 -3.65 1.34 -4.01
CA ILE A 36 -4.71 1.99 -4.80
C ILE A 36 -5.33 0.99 -5.76
N GLY A 37 -4.51 0.16 -6.41
CA GLY A 37 -5.00 -0.87 -7.32
C GLY A 37 -5.95 -1.84 -6.64
N LEU A 38 -5.63 -2.26 -5.42
CA LEU A 38 -6.48 -3.16 -4.65
C LEU A 38 -7.82 -2.52 -4.30
N LEU A 39 -7.82 -1.21 -4.05
CA LEU A 39 -9.06 -0.50 -3.74
C LEU A 39 -9.97 -0.38 -4.97
N PHE A 40 -9.38 -0.31 -6.16
CA PHE A 40 -10.15 -0.21 -7.39
C PHE A 40 -10.69 -1.55 -7.87
N ILE A 41 -10.12 -2.64 -7.47
CA ILE A 41 -10.62 -3.97 -7.83
C ILE A 41 -11.73 -4.38 -6.88
#